data_62b29595485472f1c95aa4a7efa1b254
#
_entry.id   62b29595485472f1c95aa4a7efa1b254
#
_cell.length_a   1.000
_cell.length_b   1.000
_cell.length_c   1.000
_cell.angle_alpha   90.00
_cell.angle_beta   90.00
_cell.angle_gamma   90.00
#
_symmetry.space_group_name_H-M   'P 1'
#
loop_
_entity.id
_entity.type
_entity.pdbx_description
1 polymer ?
#
loop_
_entity_poly.entity_id
_entity_poly.type
_entity_poly.pdbx_seq_one_letter_code
_entity_poly.pdbx_strand_id
1 'polypeptide(L)'
;MNLPNKLTLLRILLIPVFVALVEIDFAGHYLWAVAVFAIASFTDYLDGHLARKWGLVTDFGKFADPLADKILTTTAIIYLVQMGLCHPVVLIIIIAREFAVSGVRMIAAGAPGGKVIAANMWGKVKTVLQMVSIIVVFVLLGLGVPATALVAHILMWAVGAATLISGVQYLWGNRQYINTAK
;
A
#
# COMPACT_ATOMS: atom_id res chain seq x y z
N MET A 1 6.34 24.14 6.21
CA MET A 1 6.32 22.74 5.75
C MET A 1 7.43 22.53 4.73
N ASN A 2 8.26 21.52 4.94
CA ASN A 2 9.29 21.14 3.95
C ASN A 2 8.65 20.42 2.75
N LEU A 3 9.42 20.26 1.67
CA LEU A 3 8.92 19.66 0.41
C LEU A 3 8.38 18.22 0.60
N PRO A 4 9.08 17.30 1.31
CA PRO A 4 8.54 15.97 1.59
C PRO A 4 7.14 16.01 2.24
N ASN A 5 6.95 16.79 3.29
CA ASN A 5 5.65 16.88 3.97
C ASN A 5 4.54 17.44 3.06
N LYS A 6 4.87 18.32 2.10
CA LYS A 6 3.91 18.79 1.09
C LYS A 6 3.49 17.67 0.15
N LEU A 7 4.41 16.80 -0.25
CA LEU A 7 4.12 15.65 -1.10
C LEU A 7 3.24 14.61 -0.39
N THR A 8 3.50 14.35 0.89
CA THR A 8 2.64 13.51 1.73
C THR A 8 1.22 14.07 1.83
N LEU A 9 1.09 15.40 2.08
CA LEU A 9 -0.21 16.05 2.14
C LEU A 9 -0.94 15.99 0.79
N LEU A 10 -0.22 16.24 -0.31
CA LEU A 10 -0.76 16.10 -1.66
C LEU A 10 -1.31 14.68 -1.89
N ARG A 11 -0.58 13.63 -1.47
CA ARG A 11 -1.06 12.24 -1.57
C ARG A 11 -2.35 12.03 -0.81
N ILE A 12 -2.46 12.54 0.41
CA ILE A 12 -3.69 12.45 1.22
C ILE A 12 -4.86 13.14 0.49
N LEU A 13 -4.62 14.29 -0.14
CA LEU A 13 -5.63 15.01 -0.93
C LEU A 13 -5.98 14.29 -2.24
N LEU A 14 -5.06 13.51 -2.82
CA LEU A 14 -5.33 12.72 -4.03
C LEU A 14 -6.20 11.49 -3.74
N ILE A 15 -6.29 11.01 -2.51
CA ILE A 15 -7.17 9.87 -2.17
C ILE A 15 -8.65 10.19 -2.44
N PRO A 16 -9.25 11.27 -1.93
CA PRO A 16 -10.64 11.61 -2.26
C PRO A 16 -10.83 11.92 -3.75
N VAL A 17 -9.81 12.45 -4.45
CA VAL A 17 -9.88 12.63 -5.90
C VAL A 17 -9.94 11.28 -6.63
N PHE A 18 -9.12 10.31 -6.22
CA PHE A 18 -9.18 8.95 -6.73
C PHE A 18 -10.56 8.33 -6.51
N VAL A 19 -11.11 8.46 -5.30
CA VAL A 19 -12.46 7.98 -4.94
C VAL A 19 -13.50 8.61 -5.87
N ALA A 20 -13.50 9.92 -6.02
CA ALA A 20 -14.44 10.63 -6.88
C ALA A 20 -14.36 10.17 -8.35
N LEU A 21 -13.14 9.94 -8.87
CA LEU A 21 -12.94 9.44 -10.22
C LEU A 21 -13.40 7.99 -10.42
N VAL A 22 -13.41 7.17 -9.38
CA VAL A 22 -13.94 5.81 -9.44
C VAL A 22 -15.46 5.80 -9.36
N GLU A 23 -16.07 6.70 -8.58
CA GLU A 23 -17.52 6.77 -8.33
C GLU A 23 -18.31 7.50 -9.45
N ILE A 24 -17.70 8.54 -10.04
CA ILE A 24 -18.39 9.36 -11.05
C ILE A 24 -18.24 8.69 -12.42
N ASP A 25 -19.38 8.32 -13.02
CA ASP A 25 -19.39 7.68 -14.33
C ASP A 25 -19.26 8.72 -15.46
N PHE A 26 -18.12 8.68 -16.16
CA PHE A 26 -17.85 9.43 -17.37
C PHE A 26 -16.84 8.68 -18.25
N ALA A 27 -16.74 9.05 -19.52
CA ALA A 27 -15.85 8.35 -20.46
C ALA A 27 -14.39 8.36 -19.99
N GLY A 28 -13.83 7.16 -19.72
CA GLY A 28 -12.44 6.99 -19.31
C GLY A 28 -12.14 7.28 -17.83
N HIS A 29 -13.14 7.40 -16.96
CA HIS A 29 -12.95 7.70 -15.54
C HIS A 29 -11.96 6.76 -14.83
N TYR A 30 -11.93 5.46 -15.16
CA TYR A 30 -10.95 4.52 -14.61
C TYR A 30 -9.52 4.82 -15.06
N LEU A 31 -9.31 5.36 -16.30
CA LEU A 31 -7.98 5.77 -16.76
C LEU A 31 -7.50 7.01 -16.00
N TRP A 32 -8.38 7.94 -15.70
CA TRP A 32 -8.05 9.09 -14.83
C TRP A 32 -7.80 8.65 -13.40
N ALA A 33 -8.59 7.73 -12.87
CA ALA A 33 -8.38 7.18 -11.53
C ALA A 33 -7.00 6.51 -11.41
N VAL A 34 -6.61 5.68 -12.40
CA VAL A 34 -5.28 5.05 -12.38
C VAL A 34 -4.15 6.06 -12.56
N ALA A 35 -4.33 7.12 -13.33
CA ALA A 35 -3.35 8.19 -13.45
C ALA A 35 -3.12 8.88 -12.10
N VAL A 36 -4.19 9.23 -11.38
CA VAL A 36 -4.11 9.81 -10.02
C VAL A 36 -3.46 8.84 -9.05
N PHE A 37 -3.84 7.56 -9.08
CA PHE A 37 -3.22 6.52 -8.24
C PHE A 37 -1.71 6.38 -8.50
N ALA A 38 -1.31 6.36 -9.77
CA ALA A 38 0.10 6.25 -10.18
C ALA A 38 0.91 7.49 -9.74
N ILE A 39 0.35 8.70 -9.93
CA ILE A 39 0.98 9.95 -9.47
C ILE A 39 1.14 9.92 -7.94
N ALA A 40 0.08 9.57 -7.20
CA ALA A 40 0.12 9.49 -5.75
C ALA A 40 1.15 8.45 -5.24
N SER A 41 1.24 7.29 -5.89
CA SER A 41 2.23 6.25 -5.56
C SER A 41 3.66 6.69 -5.92
N PHE A 42 3.84 7.43 -7.02
CA PHE A 42 5.15 7.94 -7.42
C PHE A 42 5.63 9.05 -6.48
N THR A 43 4.74 9.91 -5.99
CA THR A 43 5.10 10.94 -4.99
C THR A 43 5.62 10.32 -3.69
N ASP A 44 5.14 9.15 -3.28
CA ASP A 44 5.67 8.40 -2.11
C ASP A 44 7.13 7.98 -2.30
N TYR A 45 7.46 7.49 -3.49
CA TYR A 45 8.83 7.13 -3.80
C TYR A 45 9.75 8.36 -3.78
N LEU A 46 9.27 9.49 -4.31
CA LEU A 46 10.03 10.73 -4.38
C LEU A 46 10.25 11.36 -3.01
N ASP A 47 9.21 11.50 -2.19
CA ASP A 47 9.31 12.16 -0.88
C ASP A 47 10.21 11.36 0.08
N GLY A 48 10.07 10.04 0.12
CA GLY A 48 10.94 9.18 0.91
C GLY A 48 12.41 9.21 0.45
N HIS A 49 12.67 9.35 -0.85
CA HIS A 49 14.03 9.50 -1.39
C HIS A 49 14.62 10.88 -1.06
N LEU A 50 13.85 11.95 -1.30
CA LEU A 50 14.26 13.34 -1.06
C LEU A 50 14.47 13.63 0.43
N ALA A 51 13.57 13.17 1.30
CA ALA A 51 13.68 13.35 2.75
C ALA A 51 14.98 12.75 3.30
N ARG A 52 15.34 11.54 2.83
CA ARG A 52 16.61 10.89 3.22
C ARG A 52 17.83 11.59 2.65
N LYS A 53 17.79 12.01 1.38
CA LYS A 53 18.90 12.67 0.70
C LYS A 53 19.23 14.05 1.29
N TRP A 54 18.20 14.79 1.72
CA TRP A 54 18.34 16.14 2.24
C TRP A 54 18.35 16.23 3.77
N GLY A 55 18.22 15.12 4.48
CA GLY A 55 18.16 15.11 5.95
C GLY A 55 16.92 15.80 6.53
N LEU A 56 15.85 15.95 5.73
CA LEU A 56 14.62 16.66 6.09
C LEU A 56 13.54 15.73 6.66
N VAL A 57 13.96 14.69 7.36
CA VAL A 57 13.02 13.73 7.98
C VAL A 57 12.35 14.38 9.17
N THR A 58 11.02 14.51 9.13
CA THR A 58 10.21 15.08 10.23
C THR A 58 9.40 13.99 10.93
N ASP A 59 8.98 14.23 12.16
CA ASP A 59 8.13 13.28 12.90
C ASP A 59 6.75 13.18 12.26
N PHE A 60 6.23 14.28 11.70
CA PHE A 60 5.01 14.26 10.89
C PHE A 60 5.15 13.34 9.66
N GLY A 61 6.24 13.44 8.89
CA GLY A 61 6.49 12.57 7.73
C GLY A 61 6.60 11.10 8.13
N LYS A 62 7.37 10.79 9.18
CA LYS A 62 7.49 9.40 9.71
C LYS A 62 6.14 8.76 10.04
N PHE A 63 5.17 9.56 10.49
CA PHE A 63 3.82 9.12 10.83
C PHE A 63 2.90 9.09 9.59
N ALA A 64 2.87 10.20 8.83
CA ALA A 64 1.90 10.41 7.77
C ALA A 64 2.19 9.60 6.49
N ASP A 65 3.49 9.41 6.11
CA ASP A 65 3.86 8.68 4.89
C ASP A 65 3.37 7.23 4.88
N PRO A 66 3.65 6.40 5.92
CA PRO A 66 3.17 5.02 5.94
C PRO A 66 1.64 4.93 6.04
N LEU A 67 0.98 5.95 6.58
CA LEU A 67 -0.48 5.98 6.70
C LEU A 67 -1.11 6.29 5.34
N ALA A 68 -0.64 7.33 4.67
CA ALA A 68 -1.16 7.76 3.37
C ALA A 68 -1.03 6.67 2.30
N ASP A 69 0.14 6.00 2.21
CA ASP A 69 0.36 4.87 1.30
C ASP A 69 -0.63 3.72 1.56
N LYS A 70 -0.80 3.33 2.81
CA LYS A 70 -1.74 2.27 3.18
C LYS A 70 -3.19 2.63 2.89
N ILE A 71 -3.60 3.87 3.14
CA ILE A 71 -4.97 4.31 2.85
C ILE A 71 -5.22 4.28 1.34
N LEU A 72 -4.31 4.81 0.53
CA LEU A 72 -4.46 4.84 -0.93
C LEU A 72 -4.62 3.42 -1.50
N THR A 73 -3.69 2.52 -1.19
CA THR A 73 -3.70 1.15 -1.72
C THR A 73 -4.89 0.34 -1.20
N THR A 74 -5.25 0.51 0.09
CA THR A 74 -6.43 -0.16 0.68
C THR A 74 -7.72 0.34 0.04
N THR A 75 -7.86 1.65 -0.17
CA THR A 75 -9.02 2.25 -0.85
C THR A 75 -9.19 1.65 -2.25
N ALA A 76 -8.12 1.58 -3.04
CA ALA A 76 -8.18 0.98 -4.37
C ALA A 76 -8.66 -0.48 -4.33
N ILE A 77 -8.15 -1.29 -3.38
CA ILE A 77 -8.56 -2.70 -3.26
C ILE A 77 -10.02 -2.83 -2.76
N ILE A 78 -10.49 -1.93 -1.88
CA ILE A 78 -11.90 -1.90 -1.46
C ILE A 78 -12.80 -1.75 -2.69
N TYR A 79 -12.48 -0.83 -3.61
CA TYR A 79 -13.23 -0.67 -4.85
C TYR A 79 -13.17 -1.91 -5.74
N LEU A 80 -12.00 -2.57 -5.84
CA LEU A 80 -11.92 -3.84 -6.57
C LEU A 80 -12.78 -4.94 -5.93
N VAL A 81 -12.92 -4.95 -4.60
CA VAL A 81 -13.83 -5.87 -3.89
C VAL A 81 -15.29 -5.51 -4.20
N GLN A 82 -15.65 -4.24 -4.13
CA GLN A 82 -17.00 -3.74 -4.45
C GLN A 82 -17.42 -4.10 -5.87
N MET A 83 -16.49 -3.99 -6.84
CA MET A 83 -16.69 -4.35 -8.24
C MET A 83 -16.68 -5.87 -8.50
N GLY A 84 -16.45 -6.71 -7.49
CA GLY A 84 -16.32 -8.16 -7.65
C GLY A 84 -15.03 -8.63 -8.32
N LEU A 85 -14.01 -7.78 -8.41
CA LEU A 85 -12.72 -8.06 -9.06
C LEU A 85 -11.63 -8.53 -8.08
N CYS A 86 -11.89 -8.44 -6.78
CA CYS A 86 -11.04 -8.95 -5.72
C CYS A 86 -11.87 -9.68 -4.68
N HIS A 87 -11.43 -10.86 -4.26
CA HIS A 87 -12.14 -11.59 -3.21
C HIS A 87 -11.91 -10.91 -1.84
N PRO A 88 -12.94 -10.71 -0.98
CA PRO A 88 -12.79 -10.06 0.32
C PRO A 88 -11.71 -10.67 1.21
N VAL A 89 -11.49 -11.98 1.14
CA VAL A 89 -10.44 -12.69 1.89
C VAL A 89 -9.05 -12.14 1.56
N VAL A 90 -8.79 -11.76 0.31
CA VAL A 90 -7.50 -11.17 -0.09
C VAL A 90 -7.29 -9.83 0.60
N LEU A 91 -8.32 -8.98 0.66
CA LEU A 91 -8.27 -7.71 1.37
C LEU A 91 -8.00 -7.92 2.87
N ILE A 92 -8.68 -8.88 3.50
CA ILE A 92 -8.47 -9.23 4.91
C ILE A 92 -7.02 -9.65 5.16
N ILE A 93 -6.47 -10.52 4.30
CA ILE A 93 -5.06 -10.95 4.39
C ILE A 93 -4.10 -9.76 4.32
N ILE A 94 -4.34 -8.84 3.38
CA ILE A 94 -3.51 -7.65 3.20
C ILE A 94 -3.57 -6.77 4.44
N ILE A 95 -4.76 -6.45 4.94
CA ILE A 95 -4.95 -5.60 6.12
C ILE A 95 -4.33 -6.24 7.37
N ALA A 96 -4.61 -7.52 7.61
CA ALA A 96 -4.08 -8.24 8.77
C ALA A 96 -2.55 -8.23 8.78
N ARG A 97 -1.91 -8.46 7.62
CA ARG A 97 -0.44 -8.39 7.50
C ARG A 97 0.09 -7.00 7.74
N GLU A 98 -0.55 -5.95 7.19
CA GLU A 98 -0.10 -4.56 7.39
C GLU A 98 -0.12 -4.16 8.88
N PHE A 99 -1.18 -4.55 9.60
CA PHE A 99 -1.24 -4.31 11.05
C PHE A 99 -0.24 -5.15 11.83
N ALA A 100 -0.11 -6.44 11.54
CA ALA A 100 0.82 -7.33 12.23
C ALA A 100 2.27 -6.85 12.09
N VAL A 101 2.70 -6.51 10.87
CA VAL A 101 4.06 -6.00 10.62
C VAL A 101 4.29 -4.64 11.30
N SER A 102 3.29 -3.75 11.26
CA SER A 102 3.39 -2.44 11.94
C SER A 102 3.46 -2.60 13.45
N GLY A 103 2.66 -3.50 14.03
CA GLY A 103 2.69 -3.81 15.46
C GLY A 103 4.05 -4.32 15.91
N VAL A 104 4.63 -5.30 15.20
CA VAL A 104 5.98 -5.81 15.52
C VAL A 104 7.04 -4.71 15.45
N ARG A 105 6.96 -3.82 14.45
CA ARG A 105 7.88 -2.68 14.36
C ARG A 105 7.75 -1.72 15.53
N MET A 106 6.52 -1.44 15.97
CA MET A 106 6.29 -0.58 17.14
C MET A 106 6.85 -1.20 18.41
N ILE A 107 6.61 -2.49 18.65
CA ILE A 107 7.15 -3.21 19.81
C ILE A 107 8.68 -3.18 19.79
N ALA A 108 9.29 -3.48 18.64
CA ALA A 108 10.75 -3.49 18.51
C ALA A 108 11.38 -2.11 18.70
N ALA A 109 10.72 -1.04 18.25
CA ALA A 109 11.20 0.33 18.46
C ALA A 109 11.08 0.80 19.89
N GLY A 110 10.06 0.32 20.65
CA GLY A 110 9.86 0.63 22.08
C GLY A 110 10.66 -0.24 23.03
N ALA A 111 11.33 -1.29 22.58
CA ALA A 111 12.14 -2.16 23.43
C ALA A 111 13.42 -1.46 23.94
N PRO A 112 13.98 -1.83 25.12
CA PRO A 112 15.25 -1.31 25.59
C PRO A 112 16.35 -1.53 24.54
N GLY A 113 17.01 -0.45 24.10
CA GLY A 113 17.94 -0.48 22.96
C GLY A 113 17.28 -0.48 21.59
N GLY A 114 16.06 0.05 21.48
CA GLY A 114 15.13 0.04 20.36
C GLY A 114 15.75 -0.01 18.97
N LYS A 115 15.41 -1.05 18.20
CA LYS A 115 15.93 -1.28 16.86
C LYS A 115 14.84 -1.05 15.81
N VAL A 116 15.08 -0.16 14.88
CA VAL A 116 14.19 0.00 13.71
C VAL A 116 14.38 -1.19 12.77
N ILE A 117 13.38 -2.08 12.71
CA ILE A 117 13.42 -3.24 11.83
C ILE A 117 13.07 -2.81 10.41
N ALA A 118 14.01 -3.00 9.49
CA ALA A 118 13.81 -2.72 8.06
C ALA A 118 12.82 -3.71 7.40
N ALA A 119 12.24 -3.29 6.27
CA ALA A 119 11.45 -4.21 5.44
C ALA A 119 12.36 -5.28 4.82
N ASN A 120 11.90 -6.55 4.86
CA ASN A 120 12.57 -7.63 4.16
C ASN A 120 12.28 -7.56 2.64
N MET A 121 13.05 -8.30 1.83
CA MET A 121 12.89 -8.32 0.37
C MET A 121 11.48 -8.74 -0.06
N TRP A 122 10.90 -9.76 0.59
CA TRP A 122 9.53 -10.20 0.31
C TRP A 122 8.48 -9.12 0.58
N GLY A 123 8.71 -8.27 1.59
CA GLY A 123 7.85 -7.12 1.83
C GLY A 123 7.90 -6.08 0.70
N LYS A 124 9.09 -5.87 0.09
CA LYS A 124 9.23 -4.98 -1.08
C LYS A 124 8.55 -5.57 -2.31
N VAL A 125 8.78 -6.86 -2.59
CA VAL A 125 8.17 -7.57 -3.73
C VAL A 125 6.64 -7.54 -3.62
N LYS A 126 6.08 -7.84 -2.44
CA LYS A 126 4.63 -7.76 -2.19
C LYS A 126 4.08 -6.37 -2.51
N THR A 127 4.74 -5.30 -2.06
CA THR A 127 4.27 -3.93 -2.26
C THR A 127 4.27 -3.56 -3.75
N VAL A 128 5.35 -3.86 -4.47
CA VAL A 128 5.44 -3.62 -5.92
C VAL A 128 4.38 -4.43 -6.67
N LEU A 129 4.24 -5.72 -6.35
CA LEU A 129 3.24 -6.59 -6.97
C LEU A 129 1.81 -6.04 -6.75
N GLN A 130 1.50 -5.60 -5.55
CA GLN A 130 0.20 -5.02 -5.21
C GLN A 130 -0.08 -3.75 -6.02
N MET A 131 0.86 -2.80 -6.06
CA MET A 131 0.71 -1.55 -6.81
C MET A 131 0.54 -1.80 -8.31
N VAL A 132 1.40 -2.64 -8.89
CA VAL A 132 1.32 -3.00 -10.32
C VAL A 132 0.00 -3.70 -10.64
N SER A 133 -0.45 -4.62 -9.78
CA SER A 133 -1.72 -5.31 -9.98
C SER A 133 -2.91 -4.35 -9.98
N ILE A 134 -2.95 -3.39 -9.03
CA ILE A 134 -3.99 -2.37 -8.98
C ILE A 134 -3.99 -1.54 -10.29
N ILE A 135 -2.83 -1.06 -10.71
CA ILE A 135 -2.69 -0.26 -11.94
C ILE A 135 -3.18 -1.06 -13.16
N VAL A 136 -2.73 -2.30 -13.31
CA VAL A 136 -3.13 -3.16 -14.44
C VAL A 136 -4.64 -3.36 -14.46
N VAL A 137 -5.27 -3.66 -13.32
CA VAL A 137 -6.72 -3.90 -13.26
C VAL A 137 -7.50 -2.64 -13.63
N PHE A 138 -7.15 -1.47 -13.11
CA PHE A 138 -7.82 -0.22 -13.46
C PHE A 138 -7.60 0.20 -14.93
N VAL A 139 -6.43 -0.07 -15.50
CA VAL A 139 -6.18 0.13 -16.95
C VAL A 139 -7.08 -0.77 -17.77
N LEU A 140 -7.18 -2.06 -17.44
CA LEU A 140 -8.03 -3.01 -18.15
C LEU A 140 -9.52 -2.64 -18.05
N LEU A 141 -9.96 -2.13 -16.88
CA LEU A 141 -11.31 -1.57 -16.69
C LEU A 141 -11.53 -0.37 -17.62
N GLY A 142 -10.60 0.57 -17.64
CA GLY A 142 -10.71 1.78 -18.47
C GLY A 142 -10.68 1.50 -19.96
N LEU A 143 -10.04 0.41 -20.39
CA LEU A 143 -10.01 -0.06 -21.78
C LEU A 143 -11.18 -1.00 -22.15
N GLY A 144 -12.04 -1.35 -21.18
CA GLY A 144 -13.17 -2.24 -21.40
C GLY A 144 -12.80 -3.66 -21.86
N VAL A 145 -11.65 -4.18 -21.40
CA VAL A 145 -11.17 -5.50 -21.81
C VAL A 145 -12.04 -6.61 -21.24
N PRO A 146 -12.63 -7.52 -22.03
CA PRO A 146 -13.55 -8.56 -21.53
C PRO A 146 -12.91 -9.50 -20.52
N ALA A 147 -11.59 -9.75 -20.58
CA ALA A 147 -10.86 -10.63 -19.68
C ALA A 147 -10.48 -9.97 -18.33
N THR A 148 -10.90 -8.73 -18.08
CA THR A 148 -10.51 -7.96 -16.87
C THR A 148 -10.79 -8.72 -15.58
N ALA A 149 -11.96 -9.34 -15.45
CA ALA A 149 -12.32 -10.07 -14.24
C ALA A 149 -11.38 -11.26 -13.97
N LEU A 150 -11.07 -12.05 -14.98
CA LEU A 150 -10.15 -13.17 -14.85
C LEU A 150 -8.75 -12.72 -14.45
N VAL A 151 -8.21 -11.70 -15.15
CA VAL A 151 -6.88 -11.15 -14.87
C VAL A 151 -6.83 -10.55 -13.46
N ALA A 152 -7.86 -9.81 -13.05
CA ALA A 152 -7.96 -9.23 -11.72
C ALA A 152 -7.92 -10.30 -10.63
N HIS A 153 -8.72 -11.36 -10.75
CA HIS A 153 -8.71 -12.45 -9.78
C HIS A 153 -7.34 -13.12 -9.67
N ILE A 154 -6.69 -13.43 -10.80
CA ILE A 154 -5.36 -14.04 -10.80
C ILE A 154 -4.35 -13.14 -10.10
N LEU A 155 -4.31 -11.86 -10.46
CA LEU A 155 -3.39 -10.89 -9.87
C LEU A 155 -3.65 -10.67 -8.37
N MET A 156 -4.91 -10.52 -7.97
CA MET A 156 -5.25 -10.28 -6.57
C MET A 156 -4.94 -11.50 -5.69
N TRP A 157 -5.18 -12.73 -6.16
CA TRP A 157 -4.77 -13.93 -5.43
C TRP A 157 -3.24 -14.06 -5.36
N ALA A 158 -2.51 -13.71 -6.42
CA ALA A 158 -1.04 -13.67 -6.37
C ALA A 158 -0.54 -12.65 -5.33
N VAL A 159 -1.17 -11.46 -5.23
CA VAL A 159 -0.89 -10.46 -4.19
C VAL A 159 -1.21 -11.03 -2.80
N GLY A 160 -2.34 -11.73 -2.63
CA GLY A 160 -2.71 -12.38 -1.37
C GLY A 160 -1.66 -13.39 -0.93
N ALA A 161 -1.23 -14.28 -1.83
CA ALA A 161 -0.20 -15.28 -1.57
C ALA A 161 1.15 -14.64 -1.20
N ALA A 162 1.61 -13.65 -1.97
CA ALA A 162 2.84 -12.91 -1.67
C ALA A 162 2.76 -12.19 -0.32
N THR A 163 1.58 -11.67 0.03
CA THR A 163 1.32 -11.01 1.30
C THR A 163 1.42 -11.99 2.47
N LEU A 164 0.84 -13.18 2.36
CA LEU A 164 0.95 -14.24 3.37
C LEU A 164 2.40 -14.67 3.58
N ILE A 165 3.11 -14.98 2.49
CA ILE A 165 4.52 -15.39 2.54
C ILE A 165 5.36 -14.30 3.23
N SER A 166 5.20 -13.05 2.81
CA SER A 166 5.91 -11.91 3.41
C SER A 166 5.57 -11.73 4.89
N GLY A 167 4.30 -11.91 5.27
CA GLY A 167 3.85 -11.81 6.65
C GLY A 167 4.45 -12.88 7.54
N VAL A 168 4.33 -14.14 7.14
CA VAL A 168 4.87 -15.29 7.89
C VAL A 168 6.38 -15.14 8.06
N GLN A 169 7.12 -14.85 7.00
CA GLN A 169 8.57 -14.65 7.09
C GLN A 169 8.95 -13.50 8.04
N TYR A 170 8.20 -12.39 7.98
CA TYR A 170 8.49 -11.24 8.82
C TYR A 170 8.23 -11.54 10.30
N LEU A 171 7.10 -12.15 10.62
CA LEU A 171 6.73 -12.53 11.99
C LEU A 171 7.69 -13.59 12.55
N TRP A 172 8.01 -14.61 11.75
CA TRP A 172 8.96 -15.66 12.16
C TRP A 172 10.36 -15.11 12.41
N GLY A 173 10.87 -14.25 11.52
CA GLY A 173 12.19 -13.64 11.67
C GLY A 173 12.30 -12.66 12.84
N ASN A 174 11.16 -12.16 13.34
CA ASN A 174 11.11 -11.18 14.43
C ASN A 174 10.36 -11.72 15.68
N ARG A 175 10.21 -13.05 15.80
CA ARG A 175 9.48 -13.72 16.89
C ARG A 175 9.98 -13.36 18.29
N GLN A 176 11.25 -12.97 18.42
CA GLN A 176 11.84 -12.53 19.67
C GLN A 176 11.15 -11.29 20.29
N TYR A 177 10.52 -10.43 19.45
CA TYR A 177 9.76 -9.26 19.91
C TYR A 177 8.31 -9.59 20.24
N ILE A 178 7.80 -10.75 19.81
CA ILE A 178 6.41 -11.20 19.99
C ILE A 178 6.30 -12.17 21.18
N ASN A 179 7.43 -12.73 21.63
CA ASN A 179 7.42 -13.74 22.68
C ASN A 179 7.10 -13.07 24.03
N THR A 180 5.89 -13.37 24.55
CA THR A 180 5.36 -12.83 25.80
C THR A 180 5.84 -13.60 27.06
N ALA A 181 6.74 -14.56 26.92
CA ALA A 181 7.25 -15.41 28.00
C ALA A 181 8.44 -14.79 28.76
N LYS A 182 8.52 -13.44 28.83
CA LYS A 182 9.46 -12.72 29.71
C LYS A 182 8.70 -11.77 30.58
#